data_881c025a59b99868403854b2e800a13b
#
_entry.id   881c025a59b99868403854b2e800a13b
#
_cell.length_a   1.000
_cell.length_b   1.000
_cell.length_c   1.000
_cell.angle_alpha   90.00
_cell.angle_beta   90.00
_cell.angle_gamma   90.00
#
_symmetry.space_group_name_H-M   'P 1'
#
loop_
_entity.id
_entity.type
_entity.pdbx_description
1 polymer ?
#
loop_
_entity_poly.entity_id
_entity_poly.type
_entity_poly.pdbx_seq_one_letter_code
_entity_poly.pdbx_strand_id
1 'polypeptide(L)'
;MKLKGTLHFFEQLLYPLKCLKCGAYIDPDTVDPCSLEACFCDRCMAAGFYPMAAPFCPKCGAKVQQGAAGNHRCEACVKTPLVLDRVRAVAEYKGITKEAIQLFKYHSKLAVARVFEHLLFQAFLAYYATARIDLIMPIPLHRKKLRQRGFNQAYLVIRNFVKLYQHHFGQRPLWRIDSGSLVKLKQTPSQTGFDIEQRKCNLNNAFKVVSQKTIDNQHILLIDDVFTTGATCNEAARELLNHGAEKVDALVLART
;
A
#
# COMPACT_ATOMS: atom_id res chain seq x y z
N MET A 1 19.01 26.74 -25.99
CA MET A 1 18.10 25.58 -26.06
C MET A 1 18.75 24.24 -26.49
N LYS A 2 19.89 24.24 -27.19
CA LYS A 2 20.55 23.00 -27.68
C LYS A 2 21.35 22.19 -26.63
N LEU A 3 21.82 22.78 -25.53
CA LEU A 3 22.61 22.05 -24.52
C LEU A 3 21.80 21.10 -23.64
N LYS A 4 20.51 21.35 -23.40
CA LYS A 4 19.66 20.45 -22.59
C LYS A 4 19.38 19.11 -23.29
N GLY A 5 19.24 19.10 -24.62
CA GLY A 5 18.99 17.88 -25.38
C GLY A 5 20.21 16.95 -25.46
N THR A 6 21.42 17.50 -25.56
CA THR A 6 22.67 16.72 -25.57
C THR A 6 22.95 16.09 -24.21
N LEU A 7 22.72 16.79 -23.10
CA LEU A 7 22.90 16.25 -21.75
C LEU A 7 21.92 15.10 -21.48
N HIS A 8 20.65 15.26 -21.87
CA HIS A 8 19.62 14.25 -21.74
C HIS A 8 19.92 12.98 -22.55
N PHE A 9 20.46 13.13 -23.77
CA PHE A 9 20.90 11.99 -24.59
C PHE A 9 22.04 11.21 -23.94
N PHE A 10 23.03 11.89 -23.33
CA PHE A 10 24.14 11.25 -22.61
C PHE A 10 23.67 10.58 -21.31
N GLU A 11 22.70 11.17 -20.59
CA GLU A 11 22.10 10.55 -19.40
C GLU A 11 21.36 9.26 -19.77
N GLN A 12 20.59 9.24 -20.84
CA GLN A 12 19.91 8.04 -21.35
C GLN A 12 20.88 6.96 -21.82
N LEU A 13 22.02 7.34 -22.41
CA LEU A 13 23.05 6.39 -22.84
C LEU A 13 23.78 5.74 -21.65
N LEU A 14 24.06 6.50 -20.60
CA LEU A 14 24.77 6.02 -19.40
C LEU A 14 23.84 5.31 -18.42
N TYR A 15 22.58 5.77 -18.32
CA TYR A 15 21.58 5.24 -17.38
C TYR A 15 20.26 4.96 -18.09
N PRO A 16 20.23 4.00 -19.05
CA PRO A 16 19.01 3.68 -19.78
C PRO A 16 17.92 3.17 -18.83
N LEU A 17 16.69 3.63 -19.04
CA LEU A 17 15.53 3.10 -18.36
C LEU A 17 15.32 1.64 -18.78
N LYS A 18 15.37 0.72 -17.85
CA LYS A 18 15.27 -0.73 -18.10
C LYS A 18 14.11 -1.34 -17.36
N CYS A 19 13.43 -2.24 -18.03
CA CYS A 19 12.39 -3.08 -17.43
C CYS A 19 12.94 -3.80 -16.19
N LEU A 20 12.31 -3.58 -15.06
CA LEU A 20 12.76 -4.15 -13.77
C LEU A 20 12.69 -5.67 -13.71
N LYS A 21 11.89 -6.30 -14.60
CA LYS A 21 11.72 -7.75 -14.69
C LYS A 21 12.68 -8.40 -15.68
N CYS A 22 12.77 -7.92 -16.92
CA CYS A 22 13.52 -8.57 -17.99
C CYS A 22 14.74 -7.81 -18.49
N GLY A 23 14.96 -6.57 -18.02
CA GLY A 23 16.10 -5.74 -18.42
C GLY A 23 15.97 -5.09 -19.81
N ALA A 24 14.87 -5.32 -20.54
CA ALA A 24 14.64 -4.65 -21.84
C ALA A 24 14.62 -3.12 -21.68
N TYR A 25 15.10 -2.41 -22.68
CA TYR A 25 15.05 -0.96 -22.74
C TYR A 25 13.59 -0.46 -22.75
N ILE A 26 13.33 0.62 -22.06
CA ILE A 26 12.07 1.36 -22.06
C ILE A 26 12.42 2.78 -22.52
N ASP A 27 11.70 3.30 -23.49
CA ASP A 27 11.88 4.67 -23.95
C ASP A 27 11.22 5.63 -22.92
N PRO A 28 12.01 6.44 -22.20
CA PRO A 28 11.49 7.33 -21.17
C PRO A 28 10.59 8.44 -21.72
N ASP A 29 10.70 8.77 -23.02
CA ASP A 29 9.92 9.82 -23.65
C ASP A 29 8.49 9.35 -24.02
N THR A 30 8.25 8.03 -23.99
CA THR A 30 6.96 7.42 -24.33
C THR A 30 6.12 7.02 -23.11
N VAL A 31 6.67 7.07 -21.90
CA VAL A 31 6.01 6.56 -20.69
C VAL A 31 5.83 7.65 -19.64
N ASP A 32 4.69 7.61 -18.95
CA ASP A 32 4.50 8.43 -17.74
C ASP A 32 5.39 7.90 -16.59
N PRO A 33 6.29 8.73 -16.03
CA PRO A 33 7.19 8.32 -14.94
C PRO A 33 6.47 7.90 -13.66
N CYS A 34 5.17 8.12 -13.56
CA CYS A 34 4.32 7.74 -12.42
C CYS A 34 3.46 6.50 -12.72
N SER A 35 3.63 5.88 -13.88
CA SER A 35 2.90 4.68 -14.32
C SER A 35 3.75 3.41 -14.18
N LEU A 36 3.11 2.24 -14.28
CA LEU A 36 3.80 0.95 -14.27
C LEU A 36 4.66 0.74 -15.54
N GLU A 37 4.30 1.35 -16.65
CA GLU A 37 5.02 1.34 -17.93
C GLU A 37 6.42 1.95 -17.78
N ALA A 38 6.64 2.87 -16.85
CA ALA A 38 7.99 3.36 -16.53
C ALA A 38 8.87 2.32 -15.81
N CYS A 39 8.28 1.24 -15.32
CA CYS A 39 8.98 0.17 -14.59
C CYS A 39 9.03 -1.15 -15.38
N PHE A 40 8.11 -1.37 -16.31
CA PHE A 40 7.95 -2.63 -17.03
C PHE A 40 7.65 -2.39 -18.52
N CYS A 41 8.39 -3.07 -19.40
CA CYS A 41 8.13 -3.00 -20.86
C CYS A 41 6.79 -3.67 -21.21
N ASP A 42 6.27 -3.40 -22.41
CA ASP A 42 4.98 -3.88 -22.91
C ASP A 42 4.83 -5.40 -22.79
N ARG A 43 5.89 -6.16 -23.12
CA ARG A 43 5.89 -7.62 -22.98
C ARG A 43 5.67 -8.06 -21.53
N CYS A 44 6.24 -7.35 -20.55
CA CYS A 44 6.05 -7.66 -19.14
C CYS A 44 4.70 -7.16 -18.62
N MET A 45 4.22 -6.03 -19.17
CA MET A 45 2.88 -5.49 -18.89
C MET A 45 1.76 -6.39 -19.41
N ALA A 46 2.02 -7.24 -20.40
CA ALA A 46 1.07 -8.24 -20.92
C ALA A 46 0.58 -9.23 -19.83
N ALA A 47 1.29 -9.37 -18.68
CA ALA A 47 0.78 -10.09 -17.52
C ALA A 47 -0.47 -9.45 -16.89
N GLY A 48 -0.82 -8.23 -17.29
CA GLY A 48 -2.01 -7.48 -16.92
C GLY A 48 -1.90 -6.74 -15.58
N PHE A 49 -2.43 -5.52 -15.58
CA PHE A 49 -2.74 -4.76 -14.37
C PHE A 49 -4.24 -4.85 -14.12
N TYR A 50 -4.63 -5.23 -12.91
CA TYR A 50 -6.03 -5.47 -12.54
C TYR A 50 -6.43 -4.51 -11.40
N PRO A 51 -6.86 -3.28 -11.72
CA PRO A 51 -7.32 -2.34 -10.70
C PRO A 51 -8.55 -2.88 -9.97
N MET A 52 -8.69 -2.50 -8.70
CA MET A 52 -9.89 -2.80 -7.96
C MET A 52 -11.04 -1.95 -8.48
N ALA A 53 -12.10 -2.61 -8.95
CA ALA A 53 -13.32 -1.98 -9.44
C ALA A 53 -14.54 -2.58 -8.74
N ALA A 54 -15.61 -1.77 -8.58
CA ALA A 54 -16.89 -2.23 -8.07
C ALA A 54 -17.53 -3.28 -9.01
N PRO A 55 -18.34 -4.23 -8.49
CA PRO A 55 -18.75 -4.33 -7.09
C PRO A 55 -17.72 -5.03 -6.20
N PHE A 56 -17.54 -4.52 -4.98
CA PHE A 56 -16.67 -5.13 -3.96
C PHE A 56 -17.32 -5.06 -2.57
N CYS A 57 -16.90 -5.95 -1.69
CA CYS A 57 -17.36 -5.97 -0.30
C CYS A 57 -17.13 -4.61 0.37
N PRO A 58 -18.16 -3.96 0.96
CA PRO A 58 -18.02 -2.65 1.58
C PRO A 58 -17.02 -2.65 2.74
N LYS A 59 -16.87 -3.79 3.43
CA LYS A 59 -15.97 -3.95 4.59
C LYS A 59 -14.52 -4.19 4.16
N CYS A 60 -14.24 -5.28 3.47
CA CYS A 60 -12.88 -5.71 3.21
C CYS A 60 -12.38 -5.44 1.77
N GLY A 61 -13.21 -4.86 0.91
CA GLY A 61 -12.83 -4.57 -0.48
C GLY A 61 -12.62 -5.79 -1.39
N ALA A 62 -13.03 -7.02 -0.97
CA ALA A 62 -12.98 -8.18 -1.86
C ALA A 62 -13.96 -8.03 -3.02
N LYS A 63 -13.57 -8.44 -4.22
CA LYS A 63 -14.50 -8.56 -5.34
C LYS A 63 -15.68 -9.45 -4.95
N VAL A 64 -16.88 -9.04 -5.31
CA VAL A 64 -18.10 -9.85 -5.20
C VAL A 64 -18.61 -10.16 -6.60
N GLN A 65 -19.31 -11.29 -6.74
CA GLN A 65 -19.87 -11.69 -8.04
C GLN A 65 -20.93 -10.69 -8.50
N GLN A 66 -20.99 -10.42 -9.79
CA GLN A 66 -22.04 -9.61 -10.40
C GLN A 66 -23.39 -10.28 -10.18
N GLY A 67 -24.39 -9.51 -9.71
CA GLY A 67 -25.75 -10.00 -9.46
C GLY A 67 -26.13 -10.08 -7.98
N ALA A 68 -25.20 -9.99 -7.06
CA ALA A 68 -25.51 -9.77 -5.66
C ALA A 68 -25.82 -8.28 -5.44
N ALA A 69 -27.02 -7.96 -4.94
CA ALA A 69 -27.44 -6.57 -4.68
C ALA A 69 -26.37 -5.79 -3.91
N GLY A 70 -25.89 -4.72 -4.48
CA GLY A 70 -24.57 -4.09 -4.40
C GLY A 70 -24.01 -3.63 -3.06
N ASN A 71 -24.46 -4.08 -1.89
CA ASN A 71 -23.92 -3.52 -0.62
C ASN A 71 -23.85 -4.53 0.54
N HIS A 72 -23.63 -5.81 0.26
CA HIS A 72 -23.52 -6.81 1.32
C HIS A 72 -22.06 -7.24 1.56
N ARG A 73 -21.80 -7.61 2.80
CA ARG A 73 -20.49 -8.15 3.22
C ARG A 73 -20.28 -9.52 2.56
N CYS A 74 -19.05 -9.76 2.11
CA CYS A 74 -18.67 -11.08 1.60
C CYS A 74 -18.70 -12.13 2.73
N GLU A 75 -18.79 -13.40 2.35
CA GLU A 75 -18.86 -14.54 3.29
C GLU A 75 -17.71 -14.52 4.32
N ALA A 76 -16.50 -14.21 3.91
CA ALA A 76 -15.34 -14.12 4.81
C ALA A 76 -15.54 -13.04 5.90
N CYS A 77 -16.14 -11.89 5.56
CA CYS A 77 -16.43 -10.83 6.53
C CYS A 77 -17.61 -11.15 7.45
N VAL A 78 -18.52 -12.03 7.03
CA VAL A 78 -19.62 -12.54 7.86
C VAL A 78 -19.07 -13.56 8.85
N LYS A 79 -18.29 -14.54 8.37
CA LYS A 79 -17.71 -15.61 9.21
C LYS A 79 -16.63 -15.12 10.17
N THR A 80 -15.83 -14.15 9.74
CA THR A 80 -14.72 -13.61 10.54
C THR A 80 -14.74 -12.08 10.45
N PRO A 81 -15.46 -11.40 11.36
CA PRO A 81 -15.55 -9.95 11.36
C PRO A 81 -14.18 -9.28 11.56
N LEU A 82 -13.90 -8.27 10.75
CA LEU A 82 -12.75 -7.40 10.92
C LEU A 82 -13.11 -6.27 11.91
N VAL A 83 -12.17 -5.88 12.77
CA VAL A 83 -12.30 -4.68 13.61
C VAL A 83 -12.06 -3.40 12.81
N LEU A 84 -11.27 -3.47 11.72
CA LEU A 84 -11.19 -2.40 10.72
C LEU A 84 -12.58 -1.98 10.27
N ASP A 85 -12.82 -0.68 10.10
CA ASP A 85 -14.10 -0.22 9.57
C ASP A 85 -14.21 -0.48 8.07
N ARG A 86 -13.20 -0.10 7.30
CA ARG A 86 -13.19 -0.25 5.84
C ARG A 86 -11.78 -0.55 5.32
N VAL A 87 -11.67 -1.43 4.35
CA VAL A 87 -10.43 -1.72 3.63
C VAL A 87 -10.62 -1.43 2.14
N ARG A 88 -9.66 -0.73 1.53
CA ARG A 88 -9.59 -0.50 0.09
C ARG A 88 -8.22 -0.88 -0.44
N ALA A 89 -8.17 -1.29 -1.70
CA ALA A 89 -6.94 -1.66 -2.37
C ALA A 89 -6.86 -0.98 -3.75
N VAL A 90 -5.63 -0.76 -4.23
CA VAL A 90 -5.39 -0.23 -5.58
C VAL A 90 -5.73 -1.29 -6.63
N ALA A 91 -5.22 -2.52 -6.45
CA ALA A 91 -5.34 -3.57 -7.45
C ALA A 91 -5.48 -4.97 -6.82
N GLU A 92 -5.78 -5.97 -7.66
CA GLU A 92 -5.69 -7.38 -7.27
C GLU A 92 -4.21 -7.80 -7.17
N TYR A 93 -3.89 -8.70 -6.22
CA TYR A 93 -2.54 -9.26 -6.06
C TYR A 93 -2.27 -10.35 -7.10
N LYS A 94 -2.26 -9.95 -8.39
CA LYS A 94 -1.95 -10.83 -9.53
C LYS A 94 -1.27 -10.05 -10.66
N GLY A 95 -0.85 -10.75 -11.71
CA GLY A 95 -0.21 -10.12 -12.86
C GLY A 95 0.98 -9.24 -12.48
N ILE A 96 1.10 -8.08 -13.13
CA ILE A 96 2.22 -7.17 -12.94
C ILE A 96 2.26 -6.56 -11.53
N THR A 97 1.12 -6.40 -10.86
CA THR A 97 1.07 -5.89 -9.48
C THR A 97 1.81 -6.82 -8.51
N LYS A 98 1.61 -8.13 -8.64
CA LYS A 98 2.32 -9.14 -7.82
C LYS A 98 3.83 -9.07 -8.05
N GLU A 99 4.26 -9.04 -9.32
CA GLU A 99 5.67 -8.93 -9.71
C GLU A 99 6.31 -7.66 -9.14
N ALA A 100 5.67 -6.51 -9.33
CA ALA A 100 6.14 -5.22 -8.84
C ALA A 100 6.32 -5.20 -7.31
N ILE A 101 5.35 -5.73 -6.56
CA ILE A 101 5.42 -5.82 -5.10
C ILE A 101 6.55 -6.75 -4.66
N GLN A 102 6.79 -7.86 -5.35
CA GLN A 102 7.90 -8.76 -5.04
C GLN A 102 9.26 -8.10 -5.30
N LEU A 103 9.43 -7.43 -6.44
CA LEU A 103 10.65 -6.68 -6.76
C LEU A 103 10.91 -5.57 -5.72
N PHE A 104 9.87 -4.87 -5.29
CA PHE A 104 9.94 -3.85 -4.26
C PHE A 104 10.37 -4.43 -2.89
N LYS A 105 9.79 -5.58 -2.50
CA LYS A 105 10.06 -6.21 -1.19
C LYS A 105 11.43 -6.85 -1.08
N TYR A 106 11.88 -7.54 -2.11
CA TYR A 106 13.00 -8.48 -2.02
C TYR A 106 14.21 -8.07 -2.86
N HIS A 107 14.04 -7.23 -3.85
CA HIS A 107 15.13 -6.81 -4.74
C HIS A 107 15.47 -5.33 -4.63
N SER A 108 14.93 -4.62 -3.62
CA SER A 108 15.20 -3.19 -3.36
C SER A 108 15.06 -2.30 -4.60
N LYS A 109 14.15 -2.66 -5.53
CA LYS A 109 13.86 -1.87 -6.75
C LYS A 109 13.02 -0.65 -6.37
N LEU A 110 13.68 0.36 -5.81
CA LEU A 110 13.03 1.56 -5.27
C LEU A 110 12.34 2.43 -6.33
N ALA A 111 12.68 2.25 -7.61
CA ALA A 111 11.99 2.93 -8.72
C ALA A 111 10.46 2.69 -8.68
N VAL A 112 10.04 1.47 -8.31
CA VAL A 112 8.61 1.12 -8.17
C VAL A 112 7.92 1.92 -7.06
N ALA A 113 8.66 2.39 -6.05
CA ALA A 113 8.07 3.12 -4.92
C ALA A 113 7.34 4.39 -5.37
N ARG A 114 7.89 5.11 -6.37
CA ARG A 114 7.26 6.33 -6.91
C ARG A 114 5.94 6.01 -7.62
N VAL A 115 5.91 4.95 -8.39
CA VAL A 115 4.69 4.48 -9.08
C VAL A 115 3.64 4.05 -8.05
N PHE A 116 4.04 3.25 -7.06
CA PHE A 116 3.14 2.82 -5.99
C PHE A 116 2.63 4.00 -5.14
N GLU A 117 3.46 4.99 -4.87
CA GLU A 117 3.05 6.21 -4.16
C GLU A 117 1.95 6.94 -4.94
N HIS A 118 2.10 7.08 -6.26
CA HIS A 118 1.09 7.71 -7.13
C HIS A 118 -0.21 6.91 -7.18
N LEU A 119 -0.13 5.60 -7.44
CA LEU A 119 -1.30 4.73 -7.49
C LEU A 119 -2.05 4.71 -6.15
N LEU A 120 -1.31 4.67 -5.04
CA LEU A 120 -1.91 4.68 -3.70
C LEU A 120 -2.54 6.05 -3.39
N PHE A 121 -1.91 7.15 -3.83
CA PHE A 121 -2.47 8.49 -3.67
C PHE A 121 -3.75 8.67 -4.49
N GLN A 122 -3.82 8.18 -5.72
CA GLN A 122 -5.07 8.18 -6.51
C GLN A 122 -6.18 7.37 -5.82
N ALA A 123 -5.85 6.21 -5.27
CA ALA A 123 -6.81 5.43 -4.49
C ALA A 123 -7.23 6.14 -3.19
N PHE A 124 -6.31 6.85 -2.53
CA PHE A 124 -6.63 7.71 -1.38
C PHE A 124 -7.64 8.80 -1.78
N LEU A 125 -7.43 9.49 -2.89
CA LEU A 125 -8.37 10.49 -3.40
C LEU A 125 -9.74 9.87 -3.71
N ALA A 126 -9.76 8.72 -4.36
CA ALA A 126 -11.02 8.05 -4.75
C ALA A 126 -11.85 7.56 -3.56
N TYR A 127 -11.22 7.11 -2.48
CA TYR A 127 -11.93 6.43 -1.38
C TYR A 127 -11.98 7.21 -0.07
N TYR A 128 -11.05 8.15 0.14
CA TYR A 128 -10.85 8.79 1.44
C TYR A 128 -10.76 10.33 1.39
N ALA A 129 -10.79 10.98 0.21
CA ALA A 129 -10.66 12.44 0.11
C ALA A 129 -11.75 13.20 0.89
N THR A 130 -12.97 12.64 0.97
CA THR A 130 -14.10 13.21 1.71
C THR A 130 -14.26 12.66 3.12
N ALA A 131 -13.45 11.67 3.51
CA ALA A 131 -13.49 11.10 4.85
C ALA A 131 -12.66 11.97 5.82
N ARG A 132 -13.17 12.15 7.04
CA ARG A 132 -12.33 12.70 8.10
C ARG A 132 -11.26 11.67 8.43
N ILE A 133 -10.03 11.93 8.03
CA ILE A 133 -8.83 11.19 8.45
C ILE A 133 -8.00 12.15 9.29
N ASP A 134 -7.52 11.70 10.44
CA ASP A 134 -6.66 12.48 11.33
C ASP A 134 -5.20 12.03 11.23
N LEU A 135 -4.98 10.69 11.10
CA LEU A 135 -3.67 10.08 10.99
C LEU A 135 -3.59 9.10 9.82
N ILE A 136 -2.49 9.16 9.06
CA ILE A 136 -2.08 8.12 8.12
C ILE A 136 -0.89 7.38 8.73
N MET A 137 -1.02 6.07 8.96
CA MET A 137 -0.01 5.27 9.66
C MET A 137 0.44 4.10 8.80
N PRO A 138 1.73 4.01 8.43
CA PRO A 138 2.26 2.84 7.76
C PRO A 138 2.34 1.68 8.75
N ILE A 139 1.92 0.47 8.35
CA ILE A 139 2.13 -0.73 9.16
C ILE A 139 3.62 -0.91 9.44
N PRO A 140 4.04 -0.96 10.71
CA PRO A 140 5.45 -1.06 11.05
C PRO A 140 6.01 -2.46 10.76
N LEU A 141 7.26 -2.50 10.34
CA LEU A 141 8.03 -3.73 10.27
C LEU A 141 8.68 -4.04 11.62
N HIS A 142 8.82 -5.33 11.94
CA HIS A 142 9.68 -5.74 13.05
C HIS A 142 11.13 -5.30 12.82
N ARG A 143 11.84 -4.87 13.86
CA ARG A 143 13.22 -4.33 13.77
C ARG A 143 14.18 -5.20 12.96
N LYS A 144 14.09 -6.53 13.07
CA LYS A 144 14.93 -7.47 12.30
C LYS A 144 14.65 -7.39 10.81
N LYS A 145 13.36 -7.34 10.41
CA LYS A 145 12.96 -7.16 8.99
C LYS A 145 13.34 -5.79 8.46
N LEU A 146 13.19 -4.73 9.27
CA LEU A 146 13.58 -3.39 8.88
C LEU A 146 15.09 -3.31 8.61
N ARG A 147 15.94 -3.90 9.49
CA ARG A 147 17.38 -3.99 9.26
C ARG A 147 17.75 -4.78 8.01
N GLN A 148 17.07 -5.89 7.75
CA GLN A 148 17.31 -6.73 6.57
C GLN A 148 16.91 -6.03 5.26
N ARG A 149 15.82 -5.24 5.25
CA ARG A 149 15.31 -4.56 4.06
C ARG A 149 15.85 -3.15 3.86
N GLY A 150 16.35 -2.51 4.92
CA GLY A 150 16.83 -1.14 4.92
C GLY A 150 15.72 -0.08 5.00
N PHE A 151 14.46 -0.44 4.74
CA PHE A 151 13.34 0.49 4.71
C PHE A 151 11.99 -0.19 5.02
N ASN A 152 11.00 0.63 5.42
CA ASN A 152 9.60 0.22 5.53
C ASN A 152 8.87 0.57 4.24
N GLN A 153 8.36 -0.45 3.53
CA GLN A 153 7.65 -0.31 2.25
C GLN A 153 6.41 0.58 2.40
N ALA A 154 5.61 0.32 3.43
CA ALA A 154 4.38 1.07 3.68
C ALA A 154 4.67 2.56 3.94
N TYR A 155 5.81 2.90 4.57
CA TYR A 155 6.23 4.28 4.74
C TYR A 155 6.71 4.90 3.42
N LEU A 156 7.52 4.18 2.63
CA LEU A 156 8.06 4.72 1.38
C LEU A 156 6.98 5.15 0.39
N VAL A 157 5.86 4.43 0.34
CA VAL A 157 4.76 4.70 -0.60
C VAL A 157 3.82 5.82 -0.12
N ILE A 158 4.06 6.42 1.04
CA ILE A 158 3.26 7.56 1.53
C ILE A 158 4.11 8.77 1.95
N ARG A 159 5.44 8.65 1.93
CA ARG A 159 6.33 9.69 2.48
C ARG A 159 6.14 11.09 1.86
N ASN A 160 5.70 11.16 0.62
CA ASN A 160 5.43 12.41 -0.08
C ASN A 160 3.93 12.76 -0.17
N PHE A 161 3.03 12.02 0.48
CA PHE A 161 1.58 12.27 0.41
C PHE A 161 1.19 13.71 0.75
N VAL A 162 1.86 14.31 1.74
CA VAL A 162 1.63 15.73 2.08
C VAL A 162 1.94 16.65 0.89
N LYS A 163 3.06 16.38 0.18
CA LYS A 163 3.45 17.17 -1.01
C LYS A 163 2.48 16.94 -2.17
N LEU A 164 2.08 15.68 -2.40
CA LEU A 164 1.11 15.33 -3.44
C LEU A 164 -0.25 15.99 -3.15
N TYR A 165 -0.69 15.97 -1.89
CA TYR A 165 -1.93 16.61 -1.48
C TYR A 165 -1.87 18.13 -1.69
N GLN A 166 -0.76 18.78 -1.28
CA GLN A 166 -0.56 20.20 -1.48
C GLN A 166 -0.54 20.59 -2.97
N HIS A 167 0.11 19.74 -3.80
CA HIS A 167 0.12 19.97 -5.24
C HIS A 167 -1.28 19.83 -5.86
N HIS A 168 -2.07 18.87 -5.39
CA HIS A 168 -3.41 18.59 -5.93
C HIS A 168 -4.46 19.61 -5.47
N PHE A 169 -4.45 20.01 -4.19
CA PHE A 169 -5.49 20.87 -3.59
C PHE A 169 -5.05 22.31 -3.31
N GLY A 170 -3.79 22.66 -3.52
CA GLY A 170 -3.24 23.98 -3.24
C GLY A 170 -3.07 24.30 -1.74
N GLN A 171 -3.39 23.38 -0.84
CA GLN A 171 -3.36 23.58 0.62
C GLN A 171 -2.80 22.37 1.35
N ARG A 172 -2.34 22.55 2.58
CA ARG A 172 -1.89 21.44 3.43
C ARG A 172 -3.06 20.59 3.90
N PRO A 173 -2.88 19.24 4.00
CA PRO A 173 -3.89 18.39 4.61
C PRO A 173 -4.05 18.68 6.10
N LEU A 174 -5.22 18.37 6.64
CA LEU A 174 -5.48 18.38 8.09
C LEU A 174 -4.92 17.13 8.78
N TRP A 175 -4.79 16.02 8.05
CA TRP A 175 -4.17 14.79 8.55
C TRP A 175 -2.64 14.88 8.55
N ARG A 176 -2.02 14.07 9.38
CA ARG A 176 -0.56 13.92 9.42
C ARG A 176 -0.13 12.46 9.26
N ILE A 177 1.10 12.24 8.84
CA ILE A 177 1.72 10.91 8.79
C ILE A 177 2.39 10.65 10.13
N ASP A 178 2.05 9.52 10.76
CA ASP A 178 2.68 9.05 11.98
C ASP A 178 3.26 7.64 11.76
N SER A 179 4.57 7.52 11.83
CA SER A 179 5.31 6.26 11.68
C SER A 179 5.94 5.78 13.00
N GLY A 180 5.69 6.46 14.11
CA GLY A 180 6.35 6.23 15.40
C GLY A 180 5.45 5.68 16.50
N SER A 181 4.18 6.05 16.53
CA SER A 181 3.28 5.72 17.66
C SER A 181 2.84 4.26 17.69
N LEU A 182 2.93 3.51 16.59
CA LEU A 182 2.69 2.07 16.52
C LEU A 182 3.99 1.33 16.20
N VAL A 183 4.33 0.31 16.98
CA VAL A 183 5.53 -0.52 16.77
C VAL A 183 5.18 -1.99 16.67
N LYS A 184 5.95 -2.77 15.90
CA LYS A 184 5.80 -4.22 15.78
C LYS A 184 6.82 -4.93 16.67
N LEU A 185 6.35 -5.63 17.68
CA LEU A 185 7.15 -6.33 18.68
C LEU A 185 7.58 -7.72 18.23
N LYS A 186 6.67 -8.47 17.58
CA LYS A 186 6.93 -9.86 17.20
C LYS A 186 7.39 -9.97 15.74
N GLN A 187 8.42 -10.78 15.53
CA GLN A 187 8.79 -11.20 14.18
C GLN A 187 7.81 -12.28 13.72
N THR A 188 6.85 -11.90 12.87
CA THR A 188 6.02 -12.88 12.20
C THR A 188 6.77 -13.42 10.97
N PRO A 189 6.82 -14.76 10.76
CA PRO A 189 7.40 -15.34 9.55
C PRO A 189 6.78 -14.73 8.29
N SER A 190 7.50 -14.77 7.16
CA SER A 190 6.93 -14.36 5.88
C SER A 190 5.72 -15.24 5.59
N GLN A 191 4.61 -14.64 5.20
CA GLN A 191 3.30 -15.30 5.10
C GLN A 191 3.16 -16.30 3.93
N THR A 192 4.25 -16.62 3.23
CA THR A 192 4.30 -17.68 2.22
C THR A 192 4.41 -19.03 2.92
N GLY A 193 3.31 -19.80 2.93
CA GLY A 193 3.31 -21.19 3.41
C GLY A 193 2.55 -21.52 4.69
N PHE A 194 1.95 -20.55 5.39
CA PHE A 194 1.15 -20.84 6.60
C PHE A 194 -0.36 -20.86 6.33
N ASP A 195 -1.06 -21.76 7.01
CA ASP A 195 -2.52 -21.85 7.03
C ASP A 195 -3.15 -20.62 7.74
N ILE A 196 -4.43 -20.34 7.43
CA ILE A 196 -5.17 -19.16 7.90
C ILE A 196 -5.23 -19.09 9.43
N GLU A 197 -5.40 -20.24 10.13
CA GLU A 197 -5.46 -20.31 11.58
C GLU A 197 -4.11 -20.04 12.25
N GLN A 198 -3.03 -20.60 11.70
CA GLN A 198 -1.66 -20.34 12.19
C GLN A 198 -1.26 -18.86 12.05
N ARG A 199 -1.79 -18.17 11.03
CA ARG A 199 -1.56 -16.72 10.84
C ARG A 199 -2.23 -15.87 11.91
N LYS A 200 -3.42 -16.27 12.40
CA LYS A 200 -4.15 -15.56 13.47
C LYS A 200 -3.45 -15.72 14.83
N CYS A 201 -3.04 -16.93 15.19
CA CYS A 201 -2.37 -17.19 16.48
C CYS A 201 -1.00 -16.51 16.60
N ASN A 202 -0.24 -16.43 15.50
CA ASN A 202 1.10 -15.82 15.50
C ASN A 202 1.09 -14.28 15.58
N LEU A 203 -0.06 -13.63 15.43
CA LEU A 203 -0.16 -12.17 15.43
C LEU A 203 -0.68 -11.58 16.73
N ASN A 204 -1.21 -12.38 17.65
CA ASN A 204 -1.71 -11.88 18.94
C ASN A 204 -0.61 -11.10 19.68
N ASN A 205 -0.91 -9.85 20.07
CA ASN A 205 0.02 -8.91 20.70
C ASN A 205 1.30 -8.66 19.85
N ALA A 206 1.17 -8.67 18.53
CA ALA A 206 2.31 -8.40 17.65
C ALA A 206 2.64 -6.91 17.54
N PHE A 207 1.70 -6.05 17.86
CA PHE A 207 1.85 -4.60 17.82
C PHE A 207 1.76 -4.00 19.24
N LYS A 208 2.28 -2.79 19.40
CA LYS A 208 2.18 -2.00 20.62
C LYS A 208 2.08 -0.52 20.28
N VAL A 209 1.11 0.16 20.86
CA VAL A 209 1.04 1.62 20.87
C VAL A 209 2.03 2.15 21.91
N VAL A 210 2.91 3.07 21.48
CA VAL A 210 3.93 3.70 22.33
C VAL A 210 3.60 5.15 22.68
N SER A 211 2.59 5.74 22.02
CA SER A 211 2.12 7.11 22.27
C SER A 211 0.59 7.14 22.22
N GLN A 212 -0.06 6.82 23.34
CA GLN A 212 -1.52 6.80 23.44
C GLN A 212 -2.13 8.18 23.13
N LYS A 213 -1.57 9.27 23.69
CA LYS A 213 -2.04 10.65 23.46
C LYS A 213 -2.13 11.01 21.98
N THR A 214 -1.31 10.40 21.11
CA THR A 214 -1.34 10.62 19.67
C THR A 214 -2.51 9.90 19.00
N ILE A 215 -2.97 8.79 19.57
CA ILE A 215 -3.96 7.86 19.03
C ILE A 215 -5.38 8.20 19.48
N ASP A 216 -5.50 8.72 20.69
CA ASP A 216 -6.79 8.94 21.35
C ASP A 216 -7.74 9.80 20.51
N ASN A 217 -8.97 9.31 20.33
CA ASN A 217 -10.04 9.94 19.55
C ASN A 217 -9.66 10.29 18.08
N GLN A 218 -8.76 9.50 17.46
CA GLN A 218 -8.35 9.72 16.08
C GLN A 218 -8.99 8.72 15.12
N HIS A 219 -9.36 9.19 13.92
CA HIS A 219 -9.65 8.34 12.77
C HIS A 219 -8.34 8.05 12.02
N ILE A 220 -7.93 6.80 12.00
CA ILE A 220 -6.63 6.36 11.51
C ILE A 220 -6.79 5.59 10.19
N LEU A 221 -5.99 5.95 9.20
CA LEU A 221 -5.84 5.20 7.95
C LEU A 221 -4.52 4.41 7.98
N LEU A 222 -4.61 3.10 8.13
CA LEU A 222 -3.47 2.20 8.03
C LEU A 222 -3.07 1.98 6.57
N ILE A 223 -1.76 1.97 6.31
CA ILE A 223 -1.19 1.69 4.99
C ILE A 223 -0.37 0.41 5.05
N ASP A 224 -0.62 -0.50 4.11
CA ASP A 224 0.19 -1.71 3.92
C ASP A 224 0.38 -2.01 2.43
N ASP A 225 1.21 -2.98 2.09
CA ASP A 225 1.44 -3.36 0.70
C ASP A 225 0.42 -4.40 0.20
N VAL A 226 0.12 -5.45 0.97
CA VAL A 226 -0.79 -6.53 0.55
C VAL A 226 -1.75 -6.95 1.66
N PHE A 227 -3.03 -6.89 1.35
CA PHE A 227 -4.10 -7.43 2.20
C PHE A 227 -4.48 -8.83 1.73
N THR A 228 -4.05 -9.84 2.44
CA THR A 228 -4.43 -11.25 2.19
C THR A 228 -5.63 -11.63 3.05
N THR A 229 -5.41 -12.21 4.21
CA THR A 229 -6.44 -12.50 5.21
C THR A 229 -6.82 -11.28 6.05
N GLY A 230 -6.04 -10.20 5.94
CA GLY A 230 -6.18 -9.00 6.75
C GLY A 230 -5.66 -9.12 8.19
N ALA A 231 -5.08 -10.25 8.58
CA ALA A 231 -4.66 -10.51 9.95
C ALA A 231 -3.69 -9.43 10.49
N THR A 232 -2.74 -8.96 9.68
CA THR A 232 -1.78 -7.92 10.08
C THR A 232 -2.48 -6.58 10.35
N CYS A 233 -3.26 -6.09 9.38
CA CYS A 233 -3.97 -4.81 9.53
C CYS A 233 -5.03 -4.89 10.64
N ASN A 234 -5.71 -6.03 10.77
CA ASN A 234 -6.74 -6.23 11.79
C ASN A 234 -6.15 -6.26 13.21
N GLU A 235 -4.99 -6.87 13.40
CA GLU A 235 -4.30 -6.86 14.70
C GLU A 235 -3.75 -5.46 15.04
N ALA A 236 -3.16 -4.77 14.07
CA ALA A 236 -2.75 -3.37 14.25
C ALA A 236 -3.94 -2.47 14.60
N ALA A 237 -5.07 -2.64 13.92
CA ALA A 237 -6.29 -1.90 14.20
C ALA A 237 -6.85 -2.21 15.59
N ARG A 238 -6.83 -3.49 16.04
CA ARG A 238 -7.25 -3.86 17.40
C ARG A 238 -6.41 -3.16 18.45
N GLU A 239 -5.11 -3.13 18.30
CA GLU A 239 -4.21 -2.45 19.22
C GLU A 239 -4.49 -0.94 19.28
N LEU A 240 -4.73 -0.29 18.12
CA LEU A 240 -5.07 1.13 18.06
C LEU A 240 -6.42 1.43 18.72
N LEU A 241 -7.45 0.64 18.44
CA LEU A 241 -8.78 0.79 19.05
C LEU A 241 -8.74 0.58 20.57
N ASN A 242 -7.96 -0.39 21.07
CA ASN A 242 -7.75 -0.62 22.49
C ASN A 242 -7.05 0.56 23.20
N HIS A 243 -6.36 1.43 22.43
CA HIS A 243 -5.70 2.61 22.95
C HIS A 243 -6.43 3.92 22.58
N GLY A 244 -7.73 3.84 22.33
CA GLY A 244 -8.61 5.01 22.19
C GLY A 244 -8.79 5.55 20.79
N ALA A 245 -8.29 4.90 19.73
CA ALA A 245 -8.62 5.31 18.37
C ALA A 245 -10.15 5.24 18.16
N GLU A 246 -10.73 6.30 17.56
CA GLU A 246 -12.15 6.36 17.25
C GLU A 246 -12.52 5.36 16.16
N LYS A 247 -11.70 5.31 15.13
CA LYS A 247 -11.95 4.52 13.90
C LYS A 247 -10.65 4.15 13.21
N VAL A 248 -10.60 2.97 12.62
CA VAL A 248 -9.43 2.51 11.87
C VAL A 248 -9.86 1.94 10.51
N ASP A 249 -9.38 2.54 9.45
CA ASP A 249 -9.49 2.10 8.06
C ASP A 249 -8.15 1.55 7.56
N ALA A 250 -8.15 0.91 6.40
CA ALA A 250 -6.91 0.51 5.73
C ALA A 250 -6.95 0.77 4.22
N LEU A 251 -5.82 1.20 3.67
CA LEU A 251 -5.59 1.34 2.25
C LEU A 251 -4.31 0.59 1.88
N VAL A 252 -4.38 -0.29 0.89
CA VAL A 252 -3.27 -1.18 0.50
C VAL A 252 -3.02 -1.14 -1.01
N LEU A 253 -1.80 -1.49 -1.43
CA LEU A 253 -1.48 -1.58 -2.86
C LEU A 253 -2.20 -2.74 -3.53
N ALA A 254 -2.30 -3.89 -2.85
CA ALA A 254 -2.94 -5.04 -3.48
C ALA A 254 -3.75 -5.88 -2.49
N ARG A 255 -4.77 -6.57 -3.04
CA ARG A 255 -5.60 -7.53 -2.34
C ARG A 255 -5.61 -8.88 -3.07
N THR A 256 -5.54 -9.99 -2.31
CA THR A 256 -5.81 -11.35 -2.83
C THR A 256 -7.29 -11.66 -2.81
#